data_418e2a7e2c973e6872199e72fd93479c
#
_entry.id   418e2a7e2c973e6872199e72fd93479c
#
_cell.length_a   1.000
_cell.length_b   1.000
_cell.length_c   1.000
_cell.angle_alpha   90.00
_cell.angle_beta   90.00
_cell.angle_gamma   90.00
#
_symmetry.space_group_name_H-M   'P 1'
#
loop_
_entity.id
_entity.type
_entity.pdbx_description
1 polymer ?
#
loop_
_entity_poly.entity_id
_entity_poly.type
_entity_poly.pdbx_seq_one_letter_code
_entity_poly.pdbx_strand_id
1 'polypeptide(L)'
;MKRLLGVAVLAAALIVTFTSLQSSKPGWWERLWYPLSYGQIVRGHARNYQLDPALLAAVIYQESKFKPDAKSSSGAIGLMQLLPDTAKGIALHTGGSKFRVEDLYDPEINVRYGAWYLRHLLDKYGDEQDALAAYNAGQDNVDRWRSAGKGIQFAETRAYVKRVEQLKRIYRQAYGSELGA
;
A
#
# COMPACT_ATOMS: atom_id res chain seq x y z
N MET A 1 4.65 50.88 21.19
CA MET A 1 4.93 50.45 19.80
C MET A 1 6.04 49.40 19.68
N LYS A 2 7.28 49.63 20.23
CA LYS A 2 8.41 48.67 20.12
C LYS A 2 8.13 47.27 20.69
N ARG A 3 7.38 47.13 21.79
CA ARG A 3 7.04 45.83 22.40
C ARG A 3 6.00 45.03 21.54
N LEU A 4 5.06 45.69 20.91
CA LEU A 4 4.07 45.08 20.01
C LEU A 4 4.74 44.60 18.73
N LEU A 5 5.72 45.34 18.22
CA LEU A 5 6.52 44.92 17.03
C LEU A 5 7.35 43.65 17.33
N GLY A 6 7.95 43.56 18.52
CA GLY A 6 8.72 42.38 18.94
C GLY A 6 7.86 41.10 19.07
N VAL A 7 6.64 41.24 19.59
CA VAL A 7 5.70 40.11 19.70
C VAL A 7 5.22 39.66 18.32
N ALA A 8 4.96 40.57 17.40
CA ALA A 8 4.55 40.27 16.04
C ALA A 8 5.67 39.57 15.25
N VAL A 9 6.93 39.94 15.40
CA VAL A 9 8.10 39.30 14.78
C VAL A 9 8.30 37.89 15.33
N LEU A 10 8.17 37.69 16.65
CA LEU A 10 8.27 36.37 17.28
C LEU A 10 7.13 35.44 16.81
N ALA A 11 5.91 35.94 16.72
CA ALA A 11 4.79 35.17 16.22
C ALA A 11 4.95 34.78 14.74
N ALA A 12 5.44 35.71 13.90
CA ALA A 12 5.74 35.43 12.50
C ALA A 12 6.87 34.38 12.35
N ALA A 13 7.92 34.48 13.17
CA ALA A 13 9.01 33.49 13.17
C ALA A 13 8.53 32.11 13.61
N LEU A 14 7.65 32.02 14.61
CA LEU A 14 7.03 30.78 15.06
C LEU A 14 6.12 30.16 13.98
N ILE A 15 5.35 30.98 13.27
CA ILE A 15 4.51 30.54 12.16
C ILE A 15 5.36 30.04 11.00
N VAL A 16 6.42 30.74 10.63
CA VAL A 16 7.35 30.33 9.56
C VAL A 16 8.08 29.04 9.93
N THR A 17 8.56 28.90 11.18
CA THR A 17 9.18 27.64 11.65
C THR A 17 8.17 26.51 11.69
N PHE A 18 6.95 26.75 12.14
CA PHE A 18 5.89 25.73 12.17
C PHE A 18 5.47 25.30 10.75
N THR A 19 5.31 26.24 9.82
CA THR A 19 4.99 25.91 8.41
C THR A 19 6.15 25.22 7.70
N SER A 20 7.39 25.60 7.98
CA SER A 20 8.60 24.91 7.44
C SER A 20 8.73 23.49 8.00
N LEU A 21 8.44 23.26 9.27
CA LEU A 21 8.39 21.94 9.89
C LEU A 21 7.25 21.09 9.34
N GLN A 22 6.12 21.68 8.95
CA GLN A 22 5.02 20.96 8.29
C GLN A 22 5.31 20.63 6.82
N SER A 23 6.07 21.47 6.12
CA SER A 23 6.42 21.25 4.71
C SER A 23 7.59 20.27 4.52
N SER A 24 8.44 20.11 5.52
CA SER A 24 9.53 19.14 5.56
C SER A 24 9.35 18.17 6.72
N LYS A 25 8.34 17.28 6.63
CA LYS A 25 8.20 16.18 7.59
C LYS A 25 9.46 15.31 7.47
N PRO A 26 10.35 15.30 8.47
CA PRO A 26 11.52 14.45 8.40
C PRO A 26 11.08 12.99 8.40
N GLY A 27 11.75 12.12 7.66
CA GLY A 27 11.37 10.72 7.49
C GLY A 27 11.16 9.96 8.81
N TRP A 28 11.84 10.35 9.91
CA TRP A 28 11.62 9.76 11.22
C TRP A 28 10.20 10.03 11.78
N TRP A 29 9.58 11.18 11.44
CA TRP A 29 8.21 11.49 11.85
C TRP A 29 7.21 10.53 11.19
N GLU A 30 7.38 10.25 9.90
CA GLU A 30 6.51 9.33 9.17
C GLU A 30 6.65 7.90 9.67
N ARG A 31 7.85 7.48 10.11
CA ARG A 31 8.10 6.15 10.70
C ARG A 31 7.30 5.89 11.98
N LEU A 32 6.99 6.92 12.76
CA LEU A 32 6.15 6.79 13.97
C LEU A 32 4.70 6.42 13.64
N TRP A 33 4.18 6.95 12.52
CA TRP A 33 2.78 6.76 12.15
C TRP A 33 2.57 5.65 11.11
N TYR A 34 3.58 5.37 10.33
CA TYR A 34 3.56 4.39 9.24
C TYR A 34 4.75 3.42 9.39
N PRO A 35 4.77 2.57 10.45
CA PRO A 35 5.87 1.65 10.66
C PRO A 35 5.98 0.65 9.52
N LEU A 36 7.22 0.28 9.18
CA LEU A 36 7.52 -0.81 8.26
C LEU A 36 7.80 -2.07 9.08
N SER A 37 6.99 -3.10 8.90
CA SER A 37 7.26 -4.44 9.40
C SER A 37 7.54 -5.38 8.22
N TYR A 38 8.23 -6.50 8.49
CA TYR A 38 8.55 -7.49 7.45
C TYR A 38 9.35 -6.93 6.26
N GLY A 39 10.17 -5.90 6.45
CA GLY A 39 10.89 -5.20 5.38
C GLY A 39 11.73 -6.12 4.48
N GLN A 40 12.31 -7.20 5.03
CA GLN A 40 13.06 -8.20 4.26
C GLN A 40 12.14 -9.00 3.31
N ILE A 41 10.96 -9.42 3.78
CA ILE A 41 9.94 -10.13 3.00
C ILE A 41 9.44 -9.21 1.88
N VAL A 42 9.08 -7.96 2.23
CA VAL A 42 8.63 -6.95 1.25
C VAL A 42 9.66 -6.74 0.16
N ARG A 43 10.92 -6.48 0.53
CA ARG A 43 12.01 -6.27 -0.43
C ARG A 43 12.28 -7.49 -1.29
N GLY A 44 12.26 -8.69 -0.69
CA GLY A 44 12.46 -9.96 -1.38
C GLY A 44 11.42 -10.18 -2.47
N HIS A 45 10.14 -10.10 -2.11
CA HIS A 45 9.05 -10.32 -3.07
C HIS A 45 8.87 -9.17 -4.05
N ALA A 46 9.12 -7.92 -3.66
CA ALA A 46 9.16 -6.81 -4.60
C ALA A 46 10.18 -7.05 -5.73
N ARG A 47 11.38 -7.52 -5.37
CA ARG A 47 12.40 -7.89 -6.36
C ARG A 47 11.98 -9.07 -7.22
N ASN A 48 11.46 -10.15 -6.61
CA ASN A 48 11.07 -11.38 -7.32
C ASN A 48 9.97 -11.12 -8.36
N TYR A 49 9.04 -10.21 -8.05
CA TYR A 49 7.91 -9.88 -8.93
C TYR A 49 8.05 -8.52 -9.63
N GLN A 50 9.24 -7.92 -9.62
CA GLN A 50 9.52 -6.64 -10.29
C GLN A 50 8.53 -5.54 -9.91
N LEU A 51 8.22 -5.45 -8.62
CA LEU A 51 7.37 -4.42 -8.04
C LEU A 51 8.22 -3.31 -7.44
N ASP A 52 7.66 -2.11 -7.39
CA ASP A 52 8.15 -1.06 -6.52
C ASP A 52 7.96 -1.49 -5.05
N PRO A 53 9.03 -1.63 -4.25
CA PRO A 53 8.91 -2.08 -2.88
C PRO A 53 8.13 -1.11 -1.99
N ALA A 54 8.12 0.19 -2.32
CA ALA A 54 7.29 1.18 -1.63
C ALA A 54 5.80 1.01 -1.96
N LEU A 55 5.46 0.60 -3.19
CA LEU A 55 4.09 0.23 -3.56
C LEU A 55 3.63 -1.00 -2.79
N LEU A 56 4.45 -2.06 -2.75
CA LEU A 56 4.11 -3.29 -2.03
C LEU A 56 3.89 -3.02 -0.53
N ALA A 57 4.77 -2.24 0.11
CA ALA A 57 4.62 -1.83 1.50
C ALA A 57 3.34 -1.00 1.72
N ALA A 58 3.02 -0.10 0.78
CA ALA A 58 1.81 0.72 0.83
C ALA A 58 0.53 -0.11 0.77
N VAL A 59 0.47 -1.11 -0.11
CA VAL A 59 -0.66 -2.04 -0.21
C VAL A 59 -0.79 -2.84 1.09
N ILE A 60 0.29 -3.43 1.61
CA ILE A 60 0.27 -4.18 2.88
C ILE A 60 -0.24 -3.30 4.03
N TYR A 61 0.26 -2.06 4.14
CA TYR A 61 -0.21 -1.16 5.19
C TYR A 61 -1.69 -0.79 5.01
N GLN A 62 -2.14 -0.55 3.79
CA GLN A 62 -3.54 -0.23 3.52
C GLN A 62 -4.47 -1.40 3.88
N GLU A 63 -4.06 -2.63 3.58
CA GLU A 63 -4.85 -3.84 3.79
C GLU A 63 -4.92 -4.24 5.28
N SER A 64 -3.79 -4.28 5.96
CA SER A 64 -3.72 -4.87 7.30
C SER A 64 -2.98 -4.03 8.34
N LYS A 65 -2.33 -2.92 7.95
CA LYS A 65 -1.34 -2.22 8.78
C LYS A 65 -0.25 -3.16 9.30
N PHE A 66 0.20 -4.08 8.45
CA PHE A 66 1.18 -5.12 8.77
C PHE A 66 0.74 -6.11 9.86
N LYS A 67 -0.55 -6.35 10.02
CA LYS A 67 -1.07 -7.37 10.96
C LYS A 67 -1.25 -8.70 10.23
N PRO A 68 -0.46 -9.74 10.54
CA PRO A 68 -0.50 -11.01 9.82
C PRO A 68 -1.77 -11.81 10.15
N ASP A 69 -2.37 -11.58 11.31
CA ASP A 69 -3.58 -12.20 11.81
C ASP A 69 -4.87 -11.48 11.37
N ALA A 70 -4.75 -10.44 10.56
CA ALA A 70 -5.91 -9.68 10.10
C ALA A 70 -6.88 -10.57 9.31
N LYS A 71 -8.18 -10.45 9.65
CA LYS A 71 -9.25 -11.11 8.92
C LYS A 71 -10.41 -10.13 8.75
N SER A 72 -10.87 -9.94 7.52
CA SER A 72 -12.00 -9.07 7.21
C SER A 72 -13.34 -9.79 7.41
N SER A 73 -14.42 -9.01 7.45
CA SER A 73 -15.78 -9.56 7.43
C SER A 73 -16.11 -10.36 6.15
N SER A 74 -15.45 -10.03 5.04
CA SER A 74 -15.55 -10.75 3.76
C SER A 74 -14.70 -12.02 3.73
N GLY A 75 -13.93 -12.33 4.79
CA GLY A 75 -13.08 -13.50 4.88
C GLY A 75 -11.70 -13.34 4.25
N ALA A 76 -11.27 -12.14 3.88
CA ALA A 76 -9.91 -11.87 3.43
C ALA A 76 -8.92 -12.01 4.60
N ILE A 77 -7.72 -12.55 4.35
CA ILE A 77 -6.79 -13.00 5.38
C ILE A 77 -5.40 -12.39 5.17
N GLY A 78 -4.77 -12.01 6.27
CA GLY A 78 -3.34 -11.76 6.41
C GLY A 78 -2.89 -10.39 5.92
N LEU A 79 -1.59 -10.24 5.72
CA LEU A 79 -0.91 -8.96 5.43
C LEU A 79 -1.48 -8.22 4.21
N MET A 80 -1.80 -8.95 3.15
CA MET A 80 -2.32 -8.41 1.90
C MET A 80 -3.80 -8.71 1.65
N GLN A 81 -4.52 -9.18 2.69
CA GLN A 81 -5.97 -9.41 2.69
C GLN A 81 -6.45 -10.23 1.47
N LEU A 82 -5.84 -11.40 1.29
CA LEU A 82 -6.22 -12.28 0.20
C LEU A 82 -7.49 -13.07 0.54
N LEU A 83 -8.45 -13.08 -0.38
CA LEU A 83 -9.59 -13.98 -0.30
C LEU A 83 -9.13 -15.43 -0.54
N PRO A 84 -9.69 -16.42 0.19
CA PRO A 84 -9.33 -17.82 0.04
C PRO A 84 -9.38 -18.33 -1.40
N ASP A 85 -10.41 -17.95 -2.17
CA ASP A 85 -10.54 -18.42 -3.55
C ASP A 85 -9.53 -17.75 -4.50
N THR A 86 -9.21 -16.48 -4.27
CA THR A 86 -8.11 -15.81 -4.98
C THR A 86 -6.79 -16.51 -4.70
N ALA A 87 -6.51 -16.83 -3.44
CA ALA A 87 -5.27 -17.51 -3.06
C ALA A 87 -5.17 -18.93 -3.61
N LYS A 88 -6.28 -19.68 -3.66
CA LYS A 88 -6.33 -21.00 -4.34
C LYS A 88 -6.00 -20.87 -5.83
N GLY A 89 -6.57 -19.86 -6.52
CA GLY A 89 -6.25 -19.59 -7.92
C GLY A 89 -4.76 -19.29 -8.11
N ILE A 90 -4.17 -18.45 -7.25
CA ILE A 90 -2.73 -18.14 -7.29
C ILE A 90 -1.90 -19.41 -7.04
N ALA A 91 -2.28 -20.26 -6.09
CA ALA A 91 -1.58 -21.51 -5.79
C ALA A 91 -1.51 -22.42 -7.02
N LEU A 92 -2.59 -22.53 -7.79
CA LEU A 92 -2.60 -23.30 -9.04
C LEU A 92 -1.59 -22.78 -10.07
N HIS A 93 -1.44 -21.46 -10.19
CA HIS A 93 -0.51 -20.84 -11.14
C HIS A 93 0.94 -20.82 -10.65
N THR A 94 1.18 -20.93 -9.34
CA THR A 94 2.52 -20.85 -8.74
C THR A 94 3.07 -22.19 -8.23
N GLY A 95 2.39 -23.29 -8.54
CA GLY A 95 2.82 -24.64 -8.13
C GLY A 95 2.57 -24.97 -6.67
N GLY A 96 1.66 -24.25 -6.02
CA GLY A 96 1.29 -24.41 -4.60
C GLY A 96 0.36 -25.61 -4.33
N SER A 97 0.70 -26.82 -4.80
CA SER A 97 -0.16 -28.02 -4.69
C SER A 97 -0.52 -28.43 -3.26
N LYS A 98 0.23 -27.96 -2.26
CA LYS A 98 0.00 -28.26 -0.83
C LYS A 98 -0.57 -27.04 -0.08
N PHE A 99 -0.94 -25.97 -0.77
CA PHE A 99 -1.48 -24.76 -0.15
C PHE A 99 -2.78 -25.05 0.60
N ARG A 100 -2.88 -24.54 1.81
CA ARG A 100 -4.07 -24.52 2.64
C ARG A 100 -4.43 -23.08 2.98
N VAL A 101 -5.70 -22.81 3.23
CA VAL A 101 -6.19 -21.45 3.53
C VAL A 101 -5.53 -20.87 4.78
N GLU A 102 -5.21 -21.71 5.76
CA GLU A 102 -4.53 -21.31 6.99
C GLU A 102 -3.11 -20.77 6.74
N ASP A 103 -2.48 -21.19 5.64
CA ASP A 103 -1.14 -20.71 5.26
C ASP A 103 -1.14 -19.20 4.94
N LEU A 104 -2.33 -18.58 4.72
CA LEU A 104 -2.45 -17.14 4.53
C LEU A 104 -2.17 -16.31 5.78
N TYR A 105 -2.08 -16.90 6.95
CA TYR A 105 -1.60 -16.23 8.16
C TYR A 105 -0.07 -16.16 8.23
N ASP A 106 0.63 -16.97 7.43
CA ASP A 106 2.09 -16.89 7.29
C ASP A 106 2.48 -15.65 6.47
N PRO A 107 3.30 -14.73 7.02
CA PRO A 107 3.71 -13.49 6.33
C PRO A 107 4.40 -13.74 4.99
N GLU A 108 5.26 -14.77 4.91
CA GLU A 108 6.00 -15.09 3.69
C GLU A 108 5.09 -15.58 2.58
N ILE A 109 4.15 -16.48 2.89
CA ILE A 109 3.19 -17.02 1.92
C ILE A 109 2.22 -15.92 1.48
N ASN A 110 1.71 -15.15 2.43
CA ASN A 110 0.73 -14.10 2.15
C ASN A 110 1.30 -13.01 1.24
N VAL A 111 2.50 -12.49 1.58
CA VAL A 111 3.15 -11.45 0.77
C VAL A 111 3.59 -11.99 -0.59
N ARG A 112 4.08 -13.24 -0.67
CA ARG A 112 4.41 -13.87 -1.93
C ARG A 112 3.20 -13.94 -2.88
N TYR A 113 2.06 -14.40 -2.39
CA TYR A 113 0.84 -14.54 -3.19
C TYR A 113 0.26 -13.16 -3.57
N GLY A 114 0.20 -12.24 -2.61
CA GLY A 114 -0.29 -10.89 -2.87
C GLY A 114 0.60 -10.11 -3.85
N ALA A 115 1.92 -10.25 -3.75
CA ALA A 115 2.86 -9.64 -4.69
C ALA A 115 2.71 -10.21 -6.11
N TRP A 116 2.56 -11.55 -6.24
CA TRP A 116 2.26 -12.18 -7.52
C TRP A 116 0.95 -11.63 -8.12
N TYR A 117 -0.11 -11.54 -7.30
CA TYR A 117 -1.40 -11.05 -7.75
C TYR A 117 -1.34 -9.58 -8.16
N LEU A 118 -0.68 -8.73 -7.38
CA LEU A 118 -0.48 -7.33 -7.73
C LEU A 118 0.29 -7.19 -9.05
N ARG A 119 1.36 -7.98 -9.26
CA ARG A 119 2.10 -8.00 -10.52
C ARG A 119 1.20 -8.41 -11.69
N HIS A 120 0.43 -9.49 -11.53
CA HIS A 120 -0.53 -9.95 -12.53
C HIS A 120 -1.51 -8.84 -12.94
N LEU A 121 -2.04 -8.08 -11.97
CA LEU A 121 -2.95 -6.97 -12.25
C LEU A 121 -2.26 -5.81 -12.97
N LEU A 122 -1.03 -5.47 -12.58
CA LEU A 122 -0.23 -4.46 -13.26
C LEU A 122 0.06 -4.85 -14.72
N ASP A 123 0.37 -6.11 -14.97
CA ASP A 123 0.59 -6.63 -16.33
C ASP A 123 -0.69 -6.61 -17.15
N LYS A 124 -1.82 -6.99 -16.55
CA LYS A 124 -3.12 -7.01 -17.23
C LYS A 124 -3.59 -5.63 -17.64
N TYR A 125 -3.49 -4.65 -16.77
CA TYR A 125 -4.09 -3.32 -17.00
C TYR A 125 -3.11 -2.31 -17.59
N GLY A 126 -1.81 -2.47 -17.40
CA GLY A 126 -0.77 -1.52 -17.85
C GLY A 126 -0.83 -0.15 -17.14
N ASP A 127 -1.70 0.00 -16.16
CA ASP A 127 -1.92 1.22 -15.38
C ASP A 127 -2.01 0.88 -13.89
N GLU A 128 -1.30 1.64 -13.04
CA GLU A 128 -1.22 1.37 -11.61
C GLU A 128 -2.57 1.64 -10.90
N GLN A 129 -3.32 2.65 -11.32
CA GLN A 129 -4.60 2.98 -10.71
C GLN A 129 -5.65 1.91 -11.00
N ASP A 130 -5.72 1.42 -12.25
CA ASP A 130 -6.61 0.33 -12.63
C ASP A 130 -6.22 -0.98 -11.96
N ALA A 131 -4.93 -1.27 -11.83
CA ALA A 131 -4.44 -2.45 -11.11
C ALA A 131 -4.83 -2.41 -9.62
N LEU A 132 -4.63 -1.27 -8.96
CA LEU A 132 -5.05 -1.07 -7.56
C LEU A 132 -6.56 -1.11 -7.39
N ALA A 133 -7.30 -0.56 -8.36
CA ALA A 133 -8.75 -0.64 -8.37
C ALA A 133 -9.22 -2.09 -8.51
N ALA A 134 -8.58 -2.90 -9.35
CA ALA A 134 -8.89 -4.31 -9.51
C ALA A 134 -8.49 -5.15 -8.29
N TYR A 135 -7.41 -4.77 -7.61
CA TYR A 135 -7.02 -5.40 -6.35
C TYR A 135 -8.11 -5.24 -5.29
N ASN A 136 -8.66 -4.02 -5.15
CA ASN A 136 -9.68 -3.69 -4.15
C ASN A 136 -11.09 -4.11 -4.57
N ALA A 137 -11.52 -3.80 -5.78
CA ALA A 137 -12.89 -4.00 -6.24
C ALA A 137 -13.11 -5.30 -7.03
N GLY A 138 -12.05 -6.02 -7.37
CA GLY A 138 -12.09 -7.18 -8.26
C GLY A 138 -11.99 -6.81 -9.74
N GLN A 139 -11.40 -7.73 -10.52
CA GLN A 139 -11.13 -7.54 -11.95
C GLN A 139 -12.40 -7.30 -12.77
N ASP A 140 -13.48 -8.04 -12.50
CA ASP A 140 -14.73 -7.97 -13.26
C ASP A 140 -15.35 -6.56 -13.23
N ASN A 141 -15.20 -5.85 -12.11
CA ASN A 141 -15.69 -4.47 -12.01
C ASN A 141 -14.85 -3.54 -12.89
N VAL A 142 -13.53 -3.62 -12.82
CA VAL A 142 -12.64 -2.77 -13.62
C VAL A 142 -12.79 -3.07 -15.11
N ASP A 143 -12.88 -4.33 -15.49
CA ASP A 143 -13.09 -4.74 -16.88
C ASP A 143 -14.41 -4.15 -17.43
N ARG A 144 -15.50 -4.18 -16.66
CA ARG A 144 -16.78 -3.55 -17.04
C ARG A 144 -16.66 -2.03 -17.14
N TRP A 145 -15.95 -1.38 -16.24
CA TRP A 145 -15.78 0.07 -16.28
C TRP A 145 -14.96 0.50 -17.49
N ARG A 146 -13.87 -0.20 -17.78
CA ARG A 146 -13.03 0.07 -18.96
C ARG A 146 -13.78 -0.14 -20.25
N SER A 147 -14.50 -1.25 -20.38
CA SER A 147 -15.32 -1.56 -21.58
C SER A 147 -16.39 -0.51 -21.81
N ALA A 148 -16.92 0.12 -20.77
CA ALA A 148 -17.89 1.18 -20.85
C ALA A 148 -17.26 2.59 -21.03
N GLY A 149 -15.93 2.71 -21.14
CA GLY A 149 -15.22 3.98 -21.22
C GLY A 149 -15.35 4.82 -19.93
N LYS A 150 -15.57 4.17 -18.79
CA LYS A 150 -15.74 4.82 -17.49
C LYS A 150 -14.51 4.63 -16.60
N GLY A 151 -14.18 5.63 -15.79
CA GLY A 151 -13.21 5.48 -14.71
C GLY A 151 -13.76 4.65 -13.53
N ILE A 152 -13.03 4.62 -12.44
CA ILE A 152 -13.40 3.87 -11.22
C ILE A 152 -14.74 4.37 -10.67
N GLN A 153 -15.76 3.51 -10.65
CA GLN A 153 -17.12 3.90 -10.29
C GLN A 153 -17.38 3.87 -8.77
N PHE A 154 -16.73 2.98 -8.02
CA PHE A 154 -16.94 2.90 -6.58
C PHE A 154 -16.16 3.99 -5.85
N ALA A 155 -16.85 4.75 -4.98
CA ALA A 155 -16.22 5.81 -4.17
C ALA A 155 -15.16 5.25 -3.22
N GLU A 156 -15.42 4.07 -2.64
CA GLU A 156 -14.48 3.36 -1.77
C GLU A 156 -13.20 3.00 -2.52
N THR A 157 -13.32 2.44 -3.72
CA THR A 157 -12.16 2.07 -4.54
C THR A 157 -11.33 3.28 -4.97
N ARG A 158 -11.98 4.41 -5.32
CA ARG A 158 -11.25 5.67 -5.58
C ARG A 158 -10.47 6.14 -4.35
N ALA A 159 -11.08 6.05 -3.17
CA ALA A 159 -10.42 6.40 -1.92
C ALA A 159 -9.25 5.45 -1.60
N TYR A 160 -9.42 4.16 -1.84
CA TYR A 160 -8.38 3.14 -1.71
C TYR A 160 -7.17 3.45 -2.60
N VAL A 161 -7.37 3.65 -3.89
CA VAL A 161 -6.30 3.97 -4.85
C VAL A 161 -5.54 5.23 -4.40
N LYS A 162 -6.27 6.32 -4.13
CA LYS A 162 -5.67 7.57 -3.63
C LYS A 162 -4.85 7.35 -2.35
N ARG A 163 -5.34 6.50 -1.44
CA ARG A 163 -4.66 6.22 -0.18
C ARG A 163 -3.39 5.41 -0.39
N VAL A 164 -3.42 4.39 -1.25
CA VAL A 164 -2.22 3.60 -1.58
C VAL A 164 -1.15 4.47 -2.24
N GLU A 165 -1.51 5.36 -3.17
CA GLU A 165 -0.58 6.31 -3.79
C GLU A 165 0.07 7.25 -2.76
N GLN A 166 -0.70 7.73 -1.77
CA GLN A 166 -0.16 8.54 -0.68
C GLN A 166 0.83 7.73 0.18
N LEU A 167 0.45 6.52 0.57
CA LEU A 167 1.30 5.63 1.36
C LEU A 167 2.57 5.24 0.60
N LYS A 168 2.49 4.97 -0.70
CA LYS A 168 3.66 4.69 -1.55
C LYS A 168 4.69 5.83 -1.47
N ARG A 169 4.25 7.09 -1.55
CA ARG A 169 5.14 8.25 -1.38
C ARG A 169 5.77 8.30 0.01
N ILE A 170 4.97 8.05 1.06
CA ILE A 170 5.43 8.00 2.45
C ILE A 170 6.49 6.91 2.62
N TYR A 171 6.22 5.67 2.19
CA TYR A 171 7.17 4.57 2.31
C TYR A 171 8.45 4.79 1.52
N ARG A 172 8.36 5.38 0.33
CA ARG A 172 9.56 5.74 -0.45
C ARG A 172 10.40 6.79 0.26
N GLN A 173 9.80 7.83 0.83
CA GLN A 173 10.50 8.87 1.55
C GLN A 173 11.07 8.38 2.88
N ALA A 174 10.30 7.63 3.66
CA ALA A 174 10.69 7.19 4.99
C ALA A 174 11.65 5.99 4.98
N TYR A 175 11.50 5.07 4.02
CA TYR A 175 12.17 3.76 4.02
C TYR A 175 12.87 3.41 2.69
N GLY A 176 13.04 4.36 1.76
CA GLY A 176 13.61 4.09 0.44
C GLY A 176 14.94 3.34 0.50
N SER A 177 15.88 3.79 1.34
CA SER A 177 17.18 3.12 1.53
C SER A 177 17.04 1.70 2.12
N GLU A 178 16.09 1.48 3.03
CA GLU A 178 15.83 0.18 3.66
C GLU A 178 15.14 -0.80 2.71
N LEU A 179 14.24 -0.28 1.88
CA LEU A 179 13.50 -1.04 0.87
C LEU A 179 14.31 -1.26 -0.41
N GLY A 180 15.38 -0.50 -0.64
CA GLY A 180 16.16 -0.55 -1.88
C GLY A 180 15.42 0.08 -3.07
N ALA A 181 14.60 1.12 -2.78
CA ALA A 181 13.79 1.85 -3.76
C ALA A 181 14.44 3.19 -4.14
#